data_739958584672dc53e87e52b1de6b3d95
#
_entry.id   739958584672dc53e87e52b1de6b3d95
#
_cell.length_a   1.000
_cell.length_b   1.000
_cell.length_c   1.000
_cell.angle_alpha   90.00
_cell.angle_beta   90.00
_cell.angle_gamma   90.00
#
_symmetry.space_group_name_H-M   'P 1'
#
loop_
_entity.id
_entity.type
_entity.pdbx_description
1 polymer ?
#
loop_
_entity_poly.entity_id
_entity_poly.type
_entity_poly.pdbx_seq_one_letter_code
_entity_poly.pdbx_strand_id
1 'polypeptide(L)'
;EKGLKESEQSKVDAMAAAIEKALGDLVEKPVVKPEKDADYTAVNAAIEKAEKIDRSKYTEESLKALDDAIAAVEKGLKESEQSKVDAMAAAIEKALNELVEKPVVEPEKDADYTAVNAALEKAGKIDRSKYTKESLKALDDAVEQ
;
A
#
# COMPACT_ATOMS: atom_id res chain seq x y z
N GLU A 1 -30.51 20.14 60.43
CA GLU A 1 -30.47 20.77 61.75
C GLU A 1 -31.82 20.55 62.44
N LYS A 2 -31.78 19.67 63.42
CA LYS A 2 -32.92 19.42 64.27
C LYS A 2 -32.73 20.25 65.54
N GLY A 3 -33.61 21.21 65.82
CA GLY A 3 -33.57 21.90 67.10
C GLY A 3 -33.88 23.40 67.10
N LEU A 4 -34.22 24.00 65.95
CA LEU A 4 -34.73 25.36 65.92
C LEU A 4 -36.14 25.43 66.49
N LYS A 5 -36.40 26.47 67.26
CA LYS A 5 -37.71 26.70 67.87
C LYS A 5 -38.62 27.48 66.91
N GLU A 6 -39.94 27.47 67.15
CA GLU A 6 -40.94 28.18 66.32
C GLU A 6 -40.61 29.67 66.17
N SER A 7 -39.97 30.31 67.18
CA SER A 7 -39.45 31.70 67.07
C SER A 7 -38.35 31.89 66.05
N GLU A 8 -37.78 30.82 65.50
CA GLU A 8 -36.75 30.81 64.47
C GLU A 8 -37.26 30.34 63.10
N GLN A 9 -38.58 30.30 62.91
CA GLN A 9 -39.24 29.81 61.68
C GLN A 9 -38.69 30.49 60.42
N SER A 10 -38.38 31.78 60.44
CA SER A 10 -37.80 32.50 59.34
C SER A 10 -36.44 31.96 58.86
N LYS A 11 -35.66 31.37 59.75
CA LYS A 11 -34.41 30.70 59.41
C LYS A 11 -34.66 29.37 58.68
N VAL A 12 -35.68 28.62 59.13
CA VAL A 12 -36.10 27.35 58.50
C VAL A 12 -36.60 27.65 57.08
N ASP A 13 -37.40 28.67 56.90
CA ASP A 13 -37.93 29.09 55.60
C ASP A 13 -36.81 29.55 54.66
N ALA A 14 -35.83 30.29 55.17
CA ALA A 14 -34.66 30.66 54.39
C ALA A 14 -33.79 29.47 53.97
N MET A 15 -33.66 28.46 54.84
CA MET A 15 -32.98 27.21 54.43
C MET A 15 -33.74 26.44 53.38
N ALA A 16 -35.05 26.36 53.48
CA ALA A 16 -35.90 25.72 52.42
C ALA A 16 -35.72 26.43 51.07
N ALA A 17 -35.85 27.75 51.08
CA ALA A 17 -35.65 28.56 49.85
C ALA A 17 -34.25 28.42 49.26
N ALA A 18 -33.23 28.33 50.10
CA ALA A 18 -31.85 28.08 49.62
C ALA A 18 -31.68 26.68 48.96
N ILE A 19 -32.33 25.67 49.54
CA ILE A 19 -32.34 24.31 48.99
C ILE A 19 -33.09 24.27 47.66
N GLU A 20 -34.27 24.89 47.60
CA GLU A 20 -35.07 24.96 46.36
C GLU A 20 -34.31 25.71 45.25
N LYS A 21 -33.66 26.83 45.59
CA LYS A 21 -32.81 27.54 44.65
C LYS A 21 -31.67 26.67 44.16
N ALA A 22 -30.96 25.99 45.04
CA ALA A 22 -29.87 25.10 44.65
C ALA A 22 -30.33 23.93 43.75
N LEU A 23 -31.53 23.39 44.00
CA LEU A 23 -32.14 22.39 43.17
C LEU A 23 -32.48 22.91 41.77
N GLY A 24 -32.99 24.16 41.71
CA GLY A 24 -33.29 24.83 40.44
C GLY A 24 -32.05 25.21 39.61
N ASP A 25 -30.95 25.43 40.32
CA ASP A 25 -29.64 25.77 39.69
C ASP A 25 -28.85 24.49 39.21
N LEU A 26 -29.37 23.30 39.45
CA LEU A 26 -28.75 22.06 38.98
C LEU A 26 -28.74 21.99 37.45
N VAL A 27 -27.54 21.87 36.86
CA VAL A 27 -27.37 21.67 35.46
C VAL A 27 -27.11 20.18 35.19
N GLU A 28 -27.93 19.60 34.35
CA GLU A 28 -27.70 18.21 33.91
C GLU A 28 -26.39 18.09 33.14
N LYS A 29 -25.63 17.06 33.42
CA LYS A 29 -24.47 16.73 32.58
C LYS A 29 -24.92 16.42 31.19
N PRO A 30 -24.22 16.95 30.14
CA PRO A 30 -24.54 16.59 28.79
C PRO A 30 -24.42 15.07 28.60
N VAL A 31 -25.47 14.44 28.07
CA VAL A 31 -25.45 13.03 27.69
C VAL A 31 -24.61 12.93 26.43
N VAL A 32 -23.35 12.57 26.59
CA VAL A 32 -22.46 12.25 25.45
C VAL A 32 -22.92 10.89 24.93
N LYS A 33 -23.65 10.89 23.82
CA LYS A 33 -23.92 9.64 23.09
C LYS A 33 -22.57 9.10 22.60
N PRO A 34 -22.32 7.78 22.76
CA PRO A 34 -21.14 7.19 22.15
C PRO A 34 -21.21 7.42 20.63
N GLU A 35 -20.16 8.01 20.13
CA GLU A 35 -20.02 8.24 18.68
C GLU A 35 -19.85 6.90 17.97
N LYS A 36 -20.51 6.73 16.82
CA LYS A 36 -20.39 5.52 16.00
C LYS A 36 -18.99 5.42 15.41
N ASP A 37 -18.56 4.19 15.14
CA ASP A 37 -17.34 3.95 14.40
C ASP A 37 -17.50 4.38 12.94
N ALA A 38 -16.40 4.85 12.33
CA ALA A 38 -16.36 5.20 10.92
C ALA A 38 -16.57 3.95 10.04
N ASP A 39 -17.07 4.14 8.83
CA ASP A 39 -17.27 3.09 7.84
C ASP A 39 -15.98 2.84 7.04
N TYR A 40 -15.39 1.67 7.23
CA TYR A 40 -14.16 1.21 6.56
C TYR A 40 -14.42 0.36 5.31
N THR A 41 -15.67 0.26 4.83
CA THR A 41 -16.02 -0.61 3.69
C THR A 41 -15.18 -0.31 2.46
N ALA A 42 -14.97 0.96 2.12
CA ALA A 42 -14.17 1.37 0.96
C ALA A 42 -12.68 1.03 1.14
N VAL A 43 -12.12 1.25 2.35
CA VAL A 43 -10.73 0.89 2.68
C VAL A 43 -10.52 -0.62 2.53
N ASN A 44 -11.41 -1.42 3.12
CA ASN A 44 -11.32 -2.87 3.05
C ASN A 44 -11.41 -3.38 1.61
N ALA A 45 -12.33 -2.82 0.80
CA ALA A 45 -12.45 -3.17 -0.62
C ALA A 45 -11.20 -2.81 -1.42
N ALA A 46 -10.55 -1.68 -1.13
CA ALA A 46 -9.29 -1.29 -1.77
C ALA A 46 -8.13 -2.21 -1.39
N ILE A 47 -8.04 -2.60 -0.11
CA ILE A 47 -7.05 -3.59 0.38
C ILE A 47 -7.26 -4.95 -0.30
N GLU A 48 -8.50 -5.44 -0.38
CA GLU A 48 -8.80 -6.69 -1.08
C GLU A 48 -8.40 -6.68 -2.57
N LYS A 49 -8.56 -5.54 -3.25
CA LYS A 49 -8.05 -5.38 -4.62
C LYS A 49 -6.53 -5.48 -4.65
N ALA A 50 -5.84 -4.83 -3.70
CA ALA A 50 -4.38 -4.86 -3.60
C ALA A 50 -3.83 -6.27 -3.32
N GLU A 51 -4.55 -7.09 -2.58
CA GLU A 51 -4.17 -8.49 -2.29
C GLU A 51 -4.32 -9.42 -3.50
N LYS A 52 -5.21 -9.07 -4.45
CA LYS A 52 -5.49 -9.89 -5.64
C LYS A 52 -4.58 -9.59 -6.83
N ILE A 53 -3.76 -8.55 -6.79
CA ILE A 53 -2.83 -8.24 -7.89
C ILE A 53 -1.70 -9.25 -7.97
N ASP A 54 -1.24 -9.54 -9.19
CA ASP A 54 -0.01 -10.32 -9.40
C ASP A 54 1.21 -9.39 -9.23
N ARG A 55 1.73 -9.34 -8.02
CA ARG A 55 2.85 -8.46 -7.63
C ARG A 55 4.13 -8.70 -8.44
N SER A 56 4.29 -9.90 -9.04
CA SER A 56 5.48 -10.24 -9.82
C SER A 56 5.61 -9.39 -11.11
N LYS A 57 4.51 -8.85 -11.59
CA LYS A 57 4.42 -8.05 -12.81
C LYS A 57 4.80 -6.59 -12.65
N TYR A 58 4.80 -6.08 -11.43
CA TYR A 58 4.98 -4.66 -11.15
C TYR A 58 6.36 -4.35 -10.56
N THR A 59 6.81 -3.09 -10.73
CA THR A 59 8.08 -2.63 -10.18
C THR A 59 8.02 -2.56 -8.65
N GLU A 60 9.17 -2.78 -7.99
CA GLU A 60 9.25 -2.72 -6.53
C GLU A 60 8.90 -1.33 -5.98
N GLU A 61 9.25 -0.28 -6.72
CA GLU A 61 8.97 1.11 -6.33
C GLU A 61 7.47 1.40 -6.30
N SER A 62 6.73 0.99 -7.35
CA SER A 62 5.27 1.18 -7.39
C SER A 62 4.54 0.31 -6.36
N LEU A 63 5.02 -0.92 -6.11
CA LEU A 63 4.49 -1.80 -5.07
C LEU A 63 4.75 -1.24 -3.67
N LYS A 64 5.92 -0.62 -3.45
CA LYS A 64 6.22 0.04 -2.18
C LYS A 64 5.26 1.20 -1.89
N ALA A 65 4.93 2.01 -2.89
CA ALA A 65 3.96 3.09 -2.73
C ALA A 65 2.58 2.56 -2.31
N LEU A 66 2.15 1.42 -2.88
CA LEU A 66 0.92 0.73 -2.48
C LEU A 66 0.99 0.20 -1.04
N ASP A 67 2.09 -0.44 -0.67
CA ASP A 67 2.29 -0.97 0.68
C ASP A 67 2.32 0.16 1.72
N ASP A 68 2.97 1.27 1.43
CA ASP A 68 3.01 2.46 2.29
C ASP A 68 1.59 3.06 2.48
N ALA A 69 0.77 3.10 1.42
CA ALA A 69 -0.62 3.56 1.52
C ALA A 69 -1.49 2.64 2.39
N ILE A 70 -1.30 1.32 2.29
CA ILE A 70 -2.00 0.33 3.13
C ILE A 70 -1.54 0.44 4.59
N ALA A 71 -0.24 0.59 4.81
CA ALA A 71 0.34 0.73 6.16
C ALA A 71 -0.10 2.02 6.88
N ALA A 72 -0.45 3.05 6.12
CA ALA A 72 -0.95 4.31 6.65
C ALA A 72 -2.42 4.27 7.13
N VAL A 73 -3.10 3.12 7.01
CA VAL A 73 -4.50 2.98 7.44
C VAL A 73 -4.61 3.04 8.96
N GLU A 74 -5.20 4.11 9.47
CA GLU A 74 -5.55 4.26 10.87
C GLU A 74 -6.85 3.52 11.19
N LYS A 75 -6.89 2.77 12.30
CA LYS A 75 -8.06 2.01 12.75
C LYS A 75 -8.73 2.68 13.94
N GLY A 76 -10.04 2.44 14.10
CA GLY A 76 -10.79 2.89 15.28
C GLY A 76 -11.23 4.36 15.22
N LEU A 77 -11.17 4.99 14.07
CA LEU A 77 -11.71 6.33 13.86
C LEU A 77 -13.24 6.34 13.99
N LYS A 78 -13.79 7.50 14.35
CA LYS A 78 -15.22 7.68 14.55
C LYS A 78 -15.90 8.31 13.34
N GLU A 79 -17.24 8.26 13.31
CA GLU A 79 -18.05 8.81 12.20
C GLU A 79 -17.73 10.28 11.89
N SER A 80 -17.38 11.07 12.90
CA SER A 80 -16.90 12.46 12.73
C SER A 80 -15.60 12.57 11.94
N GLU A 81 -14.83 11.47 11.85
CA GLU A 81 -13.55 11.39 11.13
C GLU A 81 -13.67 10.61 9.82
N GLN A 82 -14.90 10.35 9.33
CA GLN A 82 -15.14 9.58 8.09
C GLN A 82 -14.33 10.09 6.90
N SER A 83 -14.14 11.39 6.77
CA SER A 83 -13.35 11.97 5.69
C SER A 83 -11.89 11.51 5.67
N LYS A 84 -11.32 11.17 6.84
CA LYS A 84 -9.97 10.58 6.91
C LYS A 84 -9.98 9.15 6.38
N VAL A 85 -11.01 8.38 6.73
CA VAL A 85 -11.19 7.00 6.23
C VAL A 85 -11.35 6.99 4.71
N ASP A 86 -12.16 7.90 4.18
CA ASP A 86 -12.35 8.04 2.73
C ASP A 86 -11.05 8.44 2.02
N ALA A 87 -10.25 9.31 2.62
CA ALA A 87 -8.95 9.70 2.08
C ALA A 87 -7.95 8.52 2.07
N MET A 88 -7.97 7.65 3.08
CA MET A 88 -7.14 6.43 3.10
C MET A 88 -7.55 5.46 1.99
N ALA A 89 -8.85 5.24 1.76
CA ALA A 89 -9.35 4.44 0.66
C ALA A 89 -8.89 5.00 -0.70
N ALA A 90 -9.03 6.31 -0.90
CA ALA A 90 -8.59 6.99 -2.12
C ALA A 90 -7.09 6.89 -2.34
N ALA A 91 -6.27 6.94 -1.28
CA ALA A 91 -4.82 6.80 -1.37
C ALA A 91 -4.41 5.39 -1.85
N ILE A 92 -5.06 4.34 -1.34
CA ILE A 92 -4.82 2.96 -1.78
C ILE A 92 -5.26 2.76 -3.23
N GLU A 93 -6.44 3.26 -3.60
CA GLU A 93 -6.93 3.18 -4.99
C GLU A 93 -6.02 3.94 -5.97
N LYS A 94 -5.53 5.11 -5.57
CA LYS A 94 -4.55 5.87 -6.35
C LYS A 94 -3.28 5.05 -6.56
N ALA A 95 -2.71 4.48 -5.51
CA ALA A 95 -1.50 3.67 -5.60
C ALA A 95 -1.71 2.42 -6.48
N LEU A 96 -2.89 1.79 -6.43
CA LEU A 96 -3.27 0.69 -7.33
C LEU A 96 -3.29 1.10 -8.81
N ASN A 97 -3.82 2.29 -9.10
CA ASN A 97 -3.90 2.81 -10.46
C ASN A 97 -2.54 3.30 -11.00
N GLU A 98 -1.62 3.65 -10.11
CA GLU A 98 -0.26 4.10 -10.43
C GLU A 98 0.78 2.96 -10.45
N LEU A 99 0.33 1.71 -10.37
CA LEU A 99 1.22 0.56 -10.51
C LEU A 99 1.90 0.53 -11.89
N VAL A 100 3.22 0.39 -11.88
CA VAL A 100 4.06 0.36 -13.08
C VAL A 100 4.48 -1.08 -13.36
N GLU A 101 4.12 -1.59 -14.55
CA GLU A 101 4.55 -2.93 -14.96
C GLU A 101 6.06 -2.97 -15.22
N LYS A 102 6.70 -4.08 -14.87
CA LYS A 102 8.10 -4.34 -15.22
C LYS A 102 8.23 -4.43 -16.74
N PRO A 103 9.30 -3.86 -17.35
CA PRO A 103 9.54 -4.07 -18.75
C PRO A 103 9.67 -5.57 -19.04
N VAL A 104 8.94 -6.03 -20.07
CA VAL A 104 9.09 -7.40 -20.58
C VAL A 104 10.44 -7.45 -21.27
N VAL A 105 11.43 -8.08 -20.65
CA VAL A 105 12.70 -8.41 -21.31
C VAL A 105 12.41 -9.63 -22.17
N GLU A 106 12.22 -9.43 -23.48
CA GLU A 106 12.22 -10.55 -24.41
C GLU A 106 13.59 -11.23 -24.33
N PRO A 107 13.66 -12.56 -24.23
CA PRO A 107 14.93 -13.27 -24.27
C PRO A 107 15.64 -12.92 -25.59
N GLU A 108 16.90 -12.52 -25.49
CA GLU A 108 17.74 -12.27 -26.66
C GLU A 108 17.78 -13.54 -27.50
N LYS A 109 17.47 -13.42 -28.81
CA LYS A 109 17.59 -14.56 -29.71
C LYS A 109 19.06 -14.95 -29.85
N ASP A 110 19.30 -16.24 -29.77
CA ASP A 110 20.62 -16.77 -30.07
C ASP A 110 21.06 -16.36 -31.46
N ALA A 111 22.37 -16.10 -31.62
CA ALA A 111 22.94 -15.74 -32.92
C ALA A 111 22.78 -16.91 -33.90
N ASP A 112 22.54 -16.56 -35.17
CA ASP A 112 22.44 -17.57 -36.25
C ASP A 112 23.84 -17.99 -36.71
N TYR A 113 24.24 -19.18 -36.31
CA TYR A 113 25.53 -19.77 -36.71
C TYR A 113 25.48 -20.61 -38.01
N THR A 114 24.37 -20.56 -38.77
CA THR A 114 24.22 -21.36 -39.99
C THR A 114 25.35 -21.11 -40.99
N ALA A 115 25.72 -19.85 -41.22
CA ALA A 115 26.80 -19.52 -42.15
C ALA A 115 28.19 -19.96 -41.64
N VAL A 116 28.42 -19.85 -40.32
CA VAL A 116 29.65 -20.30 -39.67
C VAL A 116 29.78 -21.81 -39.79
N ASN A 117 28.75 -22.54 -39.46
CA ASN A 117 28.72 -24.01 -39.56
C ASN A 117 28.96 -24.49 -41.01
N ALA A 118 28.34 -23.85 -42.03
CA ALA A 118 28.57 -24.15 -43.41
C ALA A 118 30.01 -23.86 -43.86
N ALA A 119 30.65 -22.81 -43.33
CA ALA A 119 32.05 -22.51 -43.59
C ALA A 119 33.00 -23.54 -42.94
N LEU A 120 32.72 -23.94 -41.69
CA LEU A 120 33.46 -24.98 -40.98
C LEU A 120 33.40 -26.32 -41.69
N GLU A 121 32.23 -26.72 -42.19
CA GLU A 121 32.09 -27.94 -43.01
C GLU A 121 32.93 -27.89 -44.30
N LYS A 122 32.97 -26.74 -44.98
CA LYS A 122 33.81 -26.55 -46.16
C LYS A 122 35.28 -26.64 -45.82
N ALA A 123 35.71 -25.98 -44.73
CA ALA A 123 37.07 -26.04 -44.25
C ALA A 123 37.53 -27.47 -43.92
N GLY A 124 36.62 -28.29 -43.32
CA GLY A 124 36.89 -29.68 -43.00
C GLY A 124 36.99 -30.61 -44.20
N LYS A 125 36.47 -30.21 -45.37
CA LYS A 125 36.47 -31.03 -46.60
C LYS A 125 37.58 -30.70 -47.57
N ILE A 126 38.46 -29.68 -47.31
CA ILE A 126 39.53 -29.34 -48.21
C ILE A 126 40.66 -30.37 -48.21
N ASP A 127 41.29 -30.61 -49.34
CA ASP A 127 42.52 -31.40 -49.44
C ASP A 127 43.71 -30.51 -49.09
N ARG A 128 44.14 -30.54 -47.83
CA ARG A 128 45.18 -29.68 -47.24
C ARG A 128 46.56 -29.83 -47.97
N SER A 129 46.80 -30.96 -48.66
CA SER A 129 48.05 -31.19 -49.41
C SER A 129 48.26 -30.22 -50.61
N LYS A 130 47.19 -29.62 -51.08
CA LYS A 130 47.14 -28.71 -52.24
C LYS A 130 47.42 -27.24 -51.90
N TYR A 131 47.60 -26.90 -50.63
CA TYR A 131 47.73 -25.52 -50.17
C TYR A 131 49.04 -25.27 -49.42
N THR A 132 49.48 -24.01 -49.39
CA THR A 132 50.70 -23.67 -48.66
C THR A 132 50.47 -23.66 -47.15
N LYS A 133 51.55 -23.82 -46.38
CA LYS A 133 51.46 -23.80 -44.89
C LYS A 133 50.93 -22.47 -44.37
N GLU A 134 51.29 -21.35 -45.00
CA GLU A 134 50.86 -20.00 -44.62
C GLU A 134 49.36 -19.85 -44.81
N SER A 135 48.78 -20.30 -45.96
CA SER A 135 47.33 -20.21 -46.22
C SER A 135 46.54 -21.12 -45.30
N LEU A 136 47.05 -22.32 -45.00
CA LEU A 136 46.44 -23.24 -44.06
C LEU A 136 46.43 -22.69 -42.64
N LYS A 137 47.51 -22.02 -42.21
CA LYS A 137 47.54 -21.35 -40.92
C LYS A 137 46.50 -20.28 -40.78
N ALA A 138 46.34 -19.42 -41.83
CA ALA A 138 45.30 -18.40 -41.81
C ALA A 138 43.88 -18.98 -41.70
N LEU A 139 43.63 -20.14 -42.31
CA LEU A 139 42.36 -20.84 -42.17
C LEU A 139 42.16 -21.40 -40.77
N ASP A 140 43.20 -22.04 -40.19
CA ASP A 140 43.15 -22.60 -38.84
C ASP A 140 42.93 -21.47 -37.80
N ASP A 141 43.63 -20.37 -37.92
CA ASP A 141 43.47 -19.18 -37.04
C ASP A 141 42.03 -18.60 -37.12
N ALA A 142 41.35 -18.71 -38.29
CA ALA A 142 39.96 -18.25 -38.48
C ALA A 142 38.95 -19.21 -37.89
N VAL A 143 39.24 -20.49 -37.83
CA VAL A 143 38.37 -21.54 -37.27
C VAL A 143 38.41 -21.57 -35.74
N GLU A 144 39.51 -21.08 -35.14
CA GLU A 144 39.70 -21.08 -33.68
C GLU A 144 39.09 -19.83 -32.97
N GLN A 145 38.57 -18.85 -33.70
CA GLN A 145 37.91 -17.66 -33.14
C GLN A 145 36.47 -17.92 -32.72
#